data_9208fd66bd4912d5a3816a1e6fde5973
#
_entry.id   9208fd66bd4912d5a3816a1e6fde5973
#
_cell.length_a   1.000
_cell.length_b   1.000
_cell.length_c   1.000
_cell.angle_alpha   90.00
_cell.angle_beta   90.00
_cell.angle_gamma   90.00
#
_symmetry.space_group_name_H-M   'P 1'
#
loop_
_entity.id
_entity.type
_entity.pdbx_description
1 polymer ?
#
loop_
_entity_poly.entity_id
_entity_poly.type
_entity_poly.pdbx_seq_one_letter_code
_entity_poly.pdbx_strand_id
1 'polypeptide(L)'
;MKRSSFPRHFWALSGILVVIVVLFVSAAAAQTPSIEGTYQLISRTLPNGTVLKPPDIMGLCTYTKSHRNFNLVQKDATGKFLSGSSVSTYKLTATAYNETRLFSIVNDQIGGKDIVYDLSGETRSAPVTVEGGRIQFKSPFALRVFVFEGNRWTSTAENNATAVDVWEKVP
;
A
#
# COMPACT_ATOMS: atom_id res chain seq x y z
N MET A 1 -52.19 -59.16 -49.02
CA MET A 1 -51.21 -59.03 -47.90
C MET A 1 -50.11 -58.03 -48.30
N LYS A 2 -50.19 -56.79 -47.80
CA LYS A 2 -49.15 -55.75 -48.02
C LYS A 2 -48.54 -55.39 -46.65
N ARG A 3 -47.25 -55.66 -46.51
CA ARG A 3 -46.47 -55.27 -45.32
C ARG A 3 -46.07 -53.82 -45.48
N SER A 4 -46.45 -52.96 -44.56
CA SER A 4 -45.95 -51.59 -44.46
C SER A 4 -44.66 -51.58 -43.60
N SER A 5 -43.60 -51.14 -44.17
CA SER A 5 -42.34 -50.89 -43.53
C SER A 5 -42.33 -49.43 -42.95
N PHE A 6 -42.18 -49.30 -41.64
CA PHE A 6 -41.92 -48.00 -40.98
C PHE A 6 -40.45 -47.65 -41.12
N PRO A 7 -40.08 -46.41 -41.43
CA PRO A 7 -38.67 -45.97 -41.42
C PRO A 7 -38.25 -45.59 -40.01
N ARG A 8 -37.20 -46.24 -39.53
CA ARG A 8 -36.47 -45.99 -38.28
C ARG A 8 -35.42 -44.86 -38.54
N HIS A 9 -35.77 -43.60 -38.47
CA HIS A 9 -34.78 -42.49 -38.47
C HIS A 9 -35.31 -41.28 -37.68
N PHE A 10 -35.44 -41.42 -36.35
CA PHE A 10 -35.75 -40.26 -35.50
C PHE A 10 -35.10 -40.35 -34.11
N TRP A 11 -33.78 -40.62 -34.09
CA TRP A 11 -33.05 -40.63 -32.79
C TRP A 11 -31.62 -40.17 -32.99
N ALA A 12 -31.36 -39.01 -33.53
CA ALA A 12 -29.97 -38.55 -33.69
C ALA A 12 -29.80 -36.99 -33.65
N LEU A 13 -30.67 -36.22 -32.97
CA LEU A 13 -30.51 -34.78 -32.97
C LEU A 13 -30.70 -34.11 -31.57
N SER A 14 -30.64 -34.88 -30.50
CA SER A 14 -30.83 -34.29 -29.12
C SER A 14 -29.56 -34.30 -28.25
N GLY A 15 -28.40 -34.52 -28.83
CA GLY A 15 -27.15 -34.72 -28.06
C GLY A 15 -26.11 -33.60 -28.09
N ILE A 16 -26.31 -32.48 -28.76
CA ILE A 16 -25.22 -31.51 -28.99
C ILE A 16 -25.51 -30.12 -28.40
N LEU A 17 -26.55 -29.94 -27.60
CA LEU A 17 -26.87 -28.60 -27.04
C LEU A 17 -26.50 -28.40 -25.55
N VAL A 18 -25.68 -29.24 -24.96
CA VAL A 18 -25.41 -29.17 -23.50
C VAL A 18 -23.95 -28.83 -23.15
N VAL A 19 -23.06 -28.57 -24.10
CA VAL A 19 -21.63 -28.45 -23.80
C VAL A 19 -21.04 -27.02 -23.98
N ILE A 20 -21.82 -25.99 -24.26
CA ILE A 20 -21.30 -24.61 -24.41
C ILE A 20 -21.75 -23.69 -23.27
N VAL A 21 -21.98 -24.20 -22.07
CA VAL A 21 -22.15 -23.39 -20.84
C VAL A 21 -20.93 -23.58 -19.95
N VAL A 22 -19.74 -23.53 -20.50
CA VAL A 22 -18.55 -23.65 -19.67
C VAL A 22 -17.57 -22.55 -20.03
N LEU A 23 -17.19 -21.82 -18.98
CA LEU A 23 -15.97 -21.05 -18.85
C LEU A 23 -15.94 -19.65 -19.44
N PHE A 24 -16.91 -18.82 -19.13
CA PHE A 24 -16.54 -17.46 -18.75
C PHE A 24 -16.14 -17.45 -17.27
N VAL A 25 -15.07 -18.16 -16.92
CA VAL A 25 -14.23 -17.74 -15.81
C VAL A 25 -13.62 -16.43 -16.28
N SER A 26 -14.30 -15.34 -15.97
CA SER A 26 -13.69 -14.02 -16.04
C SER A 26 -12.46 -14.12 -15.17
N ALA A 27 -11.27 -14.27 -15.78
CA ALA A 27 -10.03 -13.90 -15.15
C ALA A 27 -10.19 -12.41 -14.87
N ALA A 28 -10.73 -12.07 -13.69
CA ALA A 28 -10.64 -10.73 -13.17
C ALA A 28 -9.14 -10.46 -13.20
N ALA A 29 -8.69 -9.68 -14.18
CA ALA A 29 -7.30 -9.28 -14.28
C ALA A 29 -6.99 -8.68 -12.93
N ALA A 30 -6.16 -9.35 -12.13
CA ALA A 30 -5.82 -8.92 -10.79
C ALA A 30 -5.23 -7.52 -10.95
N GLN A 31 -6.02 -6.53 -10.56
CA GLN A 31 -5.63 -5.13 -10.72
C GLN A 31 -4.33 -4.95 -9.97
N THR A 32 -3.28 -4.52 -10.66
CA THR A 32 -1.98 -4.27 -10.02
C THR A 32 -2.19 -3.29 -8.86
N PRO A 33 -1.82 -3.64 -7.62
CA PRO A 33 -2.02 -2.75 -6.50
C PRO A 33 -1.25 -1.45 -6.73
N SER A 34 -1.87 -0.31 -6.39
CA SER A 34 -1.26 1.00 -6.54
C SER A 34 -1.43 1.82 -5.27
N ILE A 35 -0.33 2.45 -4.85
CA ILE A 35 -0.30 3.43 -3.76
C ILE A 35 0.06 4.82 -4.28
N GLU A 36 0.01 5.02 -5.60
CA GLU A 36 0.37 6.28 -6.25
C GLU A 36 -0.50 7.45 -5.76
N GLY A 37 0.13 8.58 -5.55
CA GLY A 37 -0.51 9.83 -5.13
C GLY A 37 0.36 10.63 -4.18
N THR A 38 -0.09 11.83 -3.87
CA THR A 38 0.49 12.68 -2.84
C THR A 38 -0.41 12.61 -1.61
N TYR A 39 0.20 12.35 -0.45
CA TYR A 39 -0.49 12.20 0.83
C TYR A 39 0.01 13.27 1.80
N GLN A 40 -0.92 13.97 2.43
CA GLN A 40 -0.66 14.95 3.48
C GLN A 40 -0.92 14.32 4.85
N LEU A 41 -0.03 14.55 5.81
CA LEU A 41 -0.23 14.13 7.18
C LEU A 41 -1.32 14.97 7.84
N ILE A 42 -2.37 14.30 8.33
CA ILE A 42 -3.51 14.92 9.00
C ILE A 42 -3.33 14.95 10.50
N SER A 43 -2.79 13.86 11.06
CA SER A 43 -2.56 13.77 12.51
C SER A 43 -1.56 12.67 12.85
N ARG A 44 -0.95 12.79 14.04
CA ARG A 44 -0.20 11.74 14.74
C ARG A 44 -0.78 11.56 16.14
N THR A 45 -1.21 10.35 16.46
CA THR A 45 -1.52 9.98 17.84
C THR A 45 -0.25 9.45 18.49
N LEU A 46 0.15 10.03 19.61
CA LEU A 46 1.30 9.58 20.42
C LEU A 46 0.90 8.41 21.34
N PRO A 47 1.87 7.66 21.91
CA PRO A 47 1.59 6.53 22.81
C PRO A 47 0.77 6.89 24.04
N ASN A 48 0.86 8.13 24.51
CA ASN A 48 0.09 8.65 25.66
C ASN A 48 -1.32 9.13 25.28
N GLY A 49 -1.76 8.89 24.01
CA GLY A 49 -3.06 9.31 23.48
C GLY A 49 -3.12 10.76 22.99
N THR A 50 -2.06 11.56 23.16
CA THR A 50 -2.02 12.93 22.64
C THR A 50 -2.09 12.92 21.11
N VAL A 51 -2.94 13.76 20.53
CA VAL A 51 -3.08 13.90 19.08
C VAL A 51 -2.42 15.20 18.62
N LEU A 52 -1.36 15.08 17.85
CA LEU A 52 -0.71 16.21 17.17
C LEU A 52 -1.36 16.44 15.80
N LYS A 53 -1.50 17.72 15.44
CA LYS A 53 -2.03 18.18 14.15
C LYS A 53 -1.18 19.35 13.65
N PRO A 54 -1.32 19.78 12.39
CA PRO A 54 -0.70 21.02 11.94
C PRO A 54 -1.09 22.21 12.84
N PRO A 55 -0.13 23.11 13.20
CA PRO A 55 1.24 23.17 12.71
C PRO A 55 2.28 22.38 13.53
N ASP A 56 1.90 21.69 14.63
CA ASP A 56 2.84 20.97 15.51
C ASP A 56 3.45 19.75 14.83
N ILE A 57 2.74 19.17 13.86
CA ILE A 57 3.27 18.15 12.96
C ILE A 57 2.76 18.39 11.55
N MET A 58 3.63 18.27 10.58
CA MET A 58 3.32 18.38 9.15
C MET A 58 4.10 17.33 8.38
N GLY A 59 3.53 16.82 7.29
CA GLY A 59 4.22 15.88 6.42
C GLY A 59 3.58 15.81 5.05
N LEU A 60 4.41 15.51 4.07
CA LEU A 60 4.00 15.25 2.69
C LEU A 60 4.76 14.03 2.19
N CYS A 61 4.04 13.08 1.58
CA CYS A 61 4.63 11.92 0.95
C CYS A 61 4.04 11.73 -0.43
N THR A 62 4.89 11.70 -1.45
CA THR A 62 4.45 11.44 -2.82
C THR A 62 4.97 10.10 -3.29
N TYR A 63 4.08 9.26 -3.78
CA TYR A 63 4.36 8.04 -4.51
C TYR A 63 4.04 8.26 -5.99
N THR A 64 5.03 8.19 -6.86
CA THR A 64 4.84 8.08 -8.32
C THR A 64 4.83 6.60 -8.71
N LYS A 65 4.89 6.26 -10.00
CA LYS A 65 4.99 4.86 -10.46
C LYS A 65 6.22 4.13 -9.91
N SER A 66 7.29 4.84 -9.57
CA SER A 66 8.58 4.23 -9.24
C SER A 66 9.35 4.93 -8.12
N HIS A 67 8.93 6.11 -7.68
CA HIS A 67 9.64 6.88 -6.67
C HIS A 67 8.73 7.23 -5.50
N ARG A 68 9.35 7.26 -4.33
CA ARG A 68 8.77 7.77 -3.09
C ARG A 68 9.58 8.98 -2.64
N ASN A 69 8.89 10.07 -2.34
CA ASN A 69 9.47 11.26 -1.70
C ASN A 69 8.70 11.51 -0.40
N PHE A 70 9.38 11.43 0.72
CA PHE A 70 8.80 11.56 2.06
C PHE A 70 9.44 12.72 2.79
N ASN A 71 8.62 13.58 3.38
CA ASN A 71 9.03 14.68 4.22
C ASN A 71 8.12 14.78 5.44
N LEU A 72 8.70 15.01 6.60
CA LEU A 72 7.99 15.18 7.87
C LEU A 72 8.73 16.17 8.76
N VAL A 73 7.98 17.00 9.47
CA VAL A 73 8.48 17.83 10.56
C VAL A 73 7.49 17.79 11.72
N GLN A 74 8.01 17.64 12.93
CA GLN A 74 7.28 17.71 14.19
C GLN A 74 8.01 18.67 15.14
N LYS A 75 7.28 19.50 15.85
CA LYS A 75 7.76 20.35 16.92
C LYS A 75 7.18 19.87 18.25
N ASP A 76 8.00 19.77 19.29
CA ASP A 76 7.52 19.49 20.65
C ASP A 76 7.20 20.78 21.42
N ALA A 77 6.64 20.61 22.64
CA ALA A 77 6.29 21.72 23.50
C ALA A 77 7.51 22.56 23.99
N THR A 78 8.73 22.03 23.88
CA THR A 78 9.97 22.73 24.23
C THR A 78 10.57 23.50 23.05
N GLY A 79 9.96 23.38 21.88
CA GLY A 79 10.43 24.02 20.66
C GLY A 79 11.47 23.21 19.86
N LYS A 80 11.80 21.99 20.29
CA LYS A 80 12.68 21.08 19.56
C LYS A 80 11.99 20.46 18.38
N PHE A 81 12.75 20.07 17.37
CA PHE A 81 12.25 19.48 16.15
C PHE A 81 12.67 18.02 15.99
N LEU A 82 11.75 17.22 15.45
CA LEU A 82 12.04 15.98 14.74
C LEU A 82 11.70 16.23 13.27
N SER A 83 12.64 16.06 12.37
CA SER A 83 12.37 16.13 10.93
C SER A 83 13.05 15.01 10.18
N GLY A 84 12.40 14.56 9.12
CA GLY A 84 12.91 13.50 8.25
C GLY A 84 12.56 13.78 6.80
N SER A 85 13.54 13.56 5.92
CA SER A 85 13.37 13.58 4.47
C SER A 85 13.99 12.33 3.87
N SER A 86 13.33 11.71 2.90
CA SER A 86 13.91 10.59 2.18
C SER A 86 13.39 10.52 0.75
N VAL A 87 14.26 10.10 -0.16
CA VAL A 87 13.91 9.75 -1.53
C VAL A 87 14.34 8.32 -1.79
N SER A 88 13.44 7.56 -2.39
CA SER A 88 13.63 6.16 -2.73
C SER A 88 13.04 5.83 -4.09
N THR A 89 13.58 4.83 -4.77
CA THR A 89 12.82 4.11 -5.80
C THR A 89 12.07 2.95 -5.17
N TYR A 90 10.94 2.56 -5.74
CA TYR A 90 10.21 1.39 -5.26
C TYR A 90 9.54 0.60 -6.39
N LYS A 91 9.22 -0.65 -6.09
CA LYS A 91 8.38 -1.53 -6.90
C LYS A 91 7.37 -2.22 -6.00
N LEU A 92 6.08 -2.05 -6.32
CA LEU A 92 4.97 -2.72 -5.63
C LEU A 92 4.39 -3.81 -6.55
N THR A 93 4.17 -4.99 -5.98
CA THR A 93 3.46 -6.10 -6.59
C THR A 93 2.35 -6.58 -5.65
N ALA A 94 1.55 -7.55 -6.05
CA ALA A 94 0.53 -8.13 -5.18
C ALA A 94 1.10 -8.83 -3.92
N THR A 95 2.41 -9.19 -3.93
CA THR A 95 3.04 -9.98 -2.87
C THR A 95 4.26 -9.33 -2.24
N ALA A 96 4.83 -8.27 -2.84
CA ALA A 96 6.07 -7.67 -2.37
C ALA A 96 6.13 -6.16 -2.62
N TYR A 97 6.68 -5.45 -1.65
CA TYR A 97 7.14 -4.06 -1.76
C TYR A 97 8.64 -4.05 -1.62
N ASN A 98 9.34 -3.64 -2.69
CA ASN A 98 10.79 -3.48 -2.71
C ASN A 98 11.11 -2.00 -2.75
N GLU A 99 11.99 -1.52 -1.88
CA GLU A 99 12.39 -0.12 -1.81
C GLU A 99 13.90 -0.01 -1.80
N THR A 100 14.46 0.84 -2.67
CA THR A 100 15.86 1.24 -2.66
C THR A 100 15.94 2.67 -2.20
N ARG A 101 16.57 2.92 -1.04
CA ARG A 101 16.77 4.25 -0.50
C ARG A 101 17.90 4.94 -1.26
N LEU A 102 17.58 6.05 -1.95
CA LEU A 102 18.59 6.86 -2.61
C LEU A 102 19.33 7.75 -1.60
N PHE A 103 18.57 8.36 -0.71
CA PHE A 103 19.11 9.05 0.47
C PHE A 103 18.03 9.24 1.54
N SER A 104 18.46 9.45 2.79
CA SER A 104 17.62 10.03 3.84
C SER A 104 18.41 10.94 4.76
N ILE A 105 17.69 11.90 5.33
CA ILE A 105 18.20 12.83 6.34
C ILE A 105 17.22 12.80 7.50
N VAL A 106 17.71 12.57 8.71
CA VAL A 106 16.92 12.62 9.95
C VAL A 106 17.59 13.55 10.93
N ASN A 107 16.84 14.54 11.40
CA ASN A 107 17.22 15.42 12.51
C ASN A 107 16.28 15.11 13.69
N ASP A 108 16.80 14.55 14.78
CA ASP A 108 16.02 14.13 15.95
C ASP A 108 16.46 14.90 17.19
N GLN A 109 16.21 16.21 17.22
CA GLN A 109 16.46 17.05 18.40
C GLN A 109 15.58 16.64 19.60
N ILE A 110 14.37 16.13 19.33
CA ILE A 110 13.45 15.63 20.37
C ILE A 110 14.08 14.44 21.09
N GLY A 111 14.66 13.49 20.33
CA GLY A 111 15.38 12.35 20.87
C GLY A 111 16.81 12.64 21.32
N GLY A 112 17.28 13.91 21.20
CA GLY A 112 18.63 14.30 21.57
C GLY A 112 19.72 13.69 20.70
N LYS A 113 19.43 13.41 19.42
CA LYS A 113 20.37 12.79 18.50
C LYS A 113 20.90 13.78 17.48
N ASP A 114 22.10 13.52 17.00
CA ASP A 114 22.71 14.25 15.90
C ASP A 114 21.95 14.01 14.57
N ILE A 115 22.19 14.89 13.60
CA ILE A 115 21.66 14.71 12.25
C ILE A 115 22.33 13.48 11.61
N VAL A 116 21.50 12.57 11.10
CA VAL A 116 21.96 11.37 10.40
C VAL A 116 21.64 11.48 8.92
N TYR A 117 22.66 11.21 8.10
CA TYR A 117 22.56 11.09 6.65
C TYR A 117 22.75 9.63 6.26
N ASP A 118 21.85 9.09 5.45
CA ASP A 118 21.98 7.76 4.87
C ASP A 118 22.02 7.90 3.34
N LEU A 119 23.17 7.57 2.76
CA LEU A 119 23.45 7.59 1.32
C LEU A 119 23.83 6.18 0.82
N SER A 120 23.45 5.14 1.56
CA SER A 120 23.90 3.76 1.34
C SER A 120 23.46 3.16 0.01
N GLY A 121 22.35 3.63 -0.56
CA GLY A 121 21.73 2.99 -1.72
C GLY A 121 21.13 1.62 -1.39
N GLU A 122 20.88 1.33 -0.09
CA GLU A 122 20.41 0.03 0.37
C GLU A 122 19.03 -0.31 -0.21
N THR A 123 18.88 -1.57 -0.61
CA THR A 123 17.58 -2.13 -1.06
C THR A 123 17.06 -3.09 0.00
N ARG A 124 15.80 -2.94 0.37
CA ARG A 124 15.07 -3.83 1.29
C ARG A 124 13.72 -4.20 0.72
N SER A 125 13.19 -5.33 1.18
CA SER A 125 11.90 -5.88 0.74
C SER A 125 11.00 -6.18 1.92
N ALA A 126 9.68 -6.11 1.68
CA ALA A 126 8.66 -6.53 2.64
C ALA A 126 7.53 -7.28 1.91
N PRO A 127 6.93 -8.30 2.53
CA PRO A 127 5.74 -8.94 2.00
C PRO A 127 4.57 -7.97 2.02
N VAL A 128 3.68 -8.10 1.01
CA VAL A 128 2.47 -7.29 0.85
C VAL A 128 1.26 -8.19 0.99
N THR A 129 0.24 -7.70 1.67
CA THR A 129 -1.11 -8.26 1.67
C THR A 129 -2.04 -7.31 0.93
N VAL A 130 -2.83 -7.84 0.00
CA VAL A 130 -3.86 -7.08 -0.75
C VAL A 130 -5.19 -7.78 -0.56
N GLU A 131 -6.13 -7.12 0.11
CA GLU A 131 -7.47 -7.65 0.39
C GLU A 131 -8.52 -6.55 0.26
N GLY A 132 -9.54 -6.75 -0.58
CA GLY A 132 -10.66 -5.81 -0.69
C GLY A 132 -10.26 -4.38 -1.08
N GLY A 133 -9.16 -4.19 -1.81
CA GLY A 133 -8.63 -2.86 -2.14
C GLY A 133 -7.73 -2.24 -1.06
N ARG A 134 -7.55 -2.92 0.07
CA ARG A 134 -6.63 -2.55 1.13
C ARG A 134 -5.25 -3.16 0.86
N ILE A 135 -4.20 -2.34 0.89
CA ILE A 135 -2.81 -2.75 0.70
C ILE A 135 -2.07 -2.56 2.03
N GLN A 136 -1.46 -3.62 2.54
CA GLN A 136 -0.74 -3.58 3.81
C GLN A 136 0.67 -4.17 3.66
N PHE A 137 1.66 -3.51 4.25
CA PHE A 137 3.03 -4.02 4.39
C PHE A 137 3.77 -3.35 5.54
N LYS A 138 4.83 -4.01 6.01
CA LYS A 138 5.80 -3.39 6.92
C LYS A 138 6.75 -2.51 6.12
N SER A 139 6.99 -1.29 6.58
CA SER A 139 7.97 -0.43 5.94
C SER A 139 9.36 -1.04 6.04
N PRO A 140 10.11 -1.23 4.94
CA PRO A 140 11.42 -1.84 4.99
C PRO A 140 12.46 -1.02 5.78
N PHE A 141 12.27 0.29 5.87
CA PHE A 141 13.22 1.21 6.50
C PHE A 141 12.70 1.90 7.76
N ALA A 142 11.43 1.73 8.09
CA ALA A 142 10.85 2.24 9.32
C ALA A 142 10.20 1.09 10.08
N LEU A 143 10.27 1.10 11.40
CA LEU A 143 9.59 0.11 12.25
C LEU A 143 8.09 0.42 12.33
N ARG A 144 7.40 0.36 11.19
CA ARG A 144 6.00 0.76 11.04
C ARG A 144 5.27 -0.13 10.05
N VAL A 145 4.00 -0.40 10.33
CA VAL A 145 3.07 -1.03 9.41
C VAL A 145 2.33 0.06 8.64
N PHE A 146 2.35 -0.03 7.31
CA PHE A 146 1.63 0.85 6.40
C PHE A 146 0.36 0.15 5.91
N VAL A 147 -0.75 0.88 5.92
CA VAL A 147 -2.04 0.44 5.39
C VAL A 147 -2.60 1.54 4.49
N PHE A 148 -2.78 1.22 3.22
CA PHE A 148 -3.43 2.09 2.23
C PHE A 148 -4.82 1.56 1.94
N GLU A 149 -5.84 2.42 2.04
CA GLU A 149 -7.23 2.08 1.79
C GLU A 149 -7.96 3.31 1.23
N GLY A 150 -8.41 3.23 -0.01
CA GLY A 150 -8.99 4.37 -0.72
C GLY A 150 -8.02 5.57 -0.75
N ASN A 151 -8.47 6.71 -0.24
CA ASN A 151 -7.68 7.95 -0.16
C ASN A 151 -6.86 8.06 1.13
N ARG A 152 -6.85 7.05 1.98
CA ARG A 152 -6.22 7.09 3.29
C ARG A 152 -5.00 6.18 3.36
N TRP A 153 -3.96 6.66 4.01
CA TRP A 153 -2.81 5.89 4.43
C TRP A 153 -2.64 6.03 5.94
N THR A 154 -2.57 4.91 6.65
CA THR A 154 -2.21 4.87 8.06
C THR A 154 -0.83 4.24 8.23
N SER A 155 -0.06 4.76 9.18
CA SER A 155 1.27 4.27 9.51
C SER A 155 1.35 4.09 11.02
N THR A 156 1.45 2.83 11.48
CA THR A 156 1.44 2.45 12.90
C THR A 156 2.81 1.94 13.31
N ALA A 157 3.36 2.44 14.42
CA ALA A 157 4.63 1.94 14.96
C ALA A 157 4.49 0.47 15.43
N GLU A 158 5.52 -0.36 15.16
CA GLU A 158 5.53 -1.80 15.53
C GLU A 158 5.87 -2.05 16.99
N ASN A 159 6.59 -1.15 17.62
CA ASN A 159 6.98 -1.28 19.04
C ASN A 159 5.82 -0.85 19.92
N ASN A 160 5.78 -1.28 21.19
CA ASN A 160 4.73 -0.95 22.19
C ASN A 160 4.40 0.55 22.31
N ALA A 161 5.06 1.42 21.58
CA ALA A 161 4.73 2.81 21.36
C ALA A 161 3.75 2.90 20.18
N THR A 162 2.46 2.86 20.47
CA THR A 162 1.37 2.91 19.48
C THR A 162 1.20 4.28 18.81
N ALA A 163 2.29 4.88 18.32
CA ALA A 163 2.16 6.09 17.49
C ALA A 163 1.49 5.74 16.15
N VAL A 164 0.38 6.39 15.87
CA VAL A 164 -0.39 6.21 14.63
C VAL A 164 -0.41 7.51 13.85
N ASP A 165 0.10 7.50 12.63
CA ASP A 165 -0.01 8.60 11.69
C ASP A 165 -1.17 8.35 10.74
N VAL A 166 -1.96 9.37 10.50
CA VAL A 166 -3.04 9.38 9.52
C VAL A 166 -2.71 10.36 8.42
N TRP A 167 -2.72 9.86 7.19
CA TRP A 167 -2.43 10.59 5.98
C TRP A 167 -3.64 10.53 5.05
N GLU A 168 -3.91 11.60 4.34
CA GLU A 168 -4.95 11.65 3.32
C GLU A 168 -4.36 12.07 1.98
N LYS A 169 -4.85 11.44 0.93
CA LYS A 169 -4.46 11.75 -0.44
C LYS A 169 -4.98 13.12 -0.81
N VAL A 170 -4.09 14.00 -1.24
CA VAL A 170 -4.49 15.31 -1.77
C VAL A 170 -4.99 15.18 -3.21
N PRO A 171 -5.94 16.01 -3.62
CA PRO A 171 -6.46 16.01 -4.98
C PRO A 171 -5.40 16.20 -6.07
#